data_8e645cdc728a86259e7f5cc37eb19ccf
#
_entry.id   8e645cdc728a86259e7f5cc37eb19ccf
#
_cell.length_a   1.000
_cell.length_b   1.000
_cell.length_c   1.000
_cell.angle_alpha   90.00
_cell.angle_beta   90.00
_cell.angle_gamma   90.00
#
_symmetry.space_group_name_H-M   'P 1'
#
loop_
_entity.id
_entity.type
_entity.pdbx_description
1 polymer ?
#
loop_
_entity_poly.entity_id
_entity_poly.type
_entity_poly.pdbx_seq_one_letter_code
_entity_poly.pdbx_strand_id
1 'polypeptide(L)'
;MLGEYPIQGRGAAEIAASVERAVGAGELLPGQSLPPMRELADRLGVNPNTVAAAYRTLRERGVIETAGRRGSRVRPKPATTGREELRVEVPAGGRDLSEGNPDPALLPRLAPALAAAAEEGDRRPVLYGGDPIDPGLVRLARAELDAGGVPDGPVTVTSGSLDAIERILTAHLRPGDAVAVEDPGWGSVLDLVPALGLRIHPVGVDDEGPRPEELRRALESGARALIVTDRAQNPTGASVTAPRARALRAVLREHPATLLVEDDHGHGIVDLPLHPLAGVTRHWALVRSASKAYGPDLRVAVLTGDPVTVDRVRGRQRLGPGWVSLLLQRAVARLWSQGAVDRAAVAKAYGARRDGLVDALAERGVAAHGRSGMNVWVPVPDETGAVARLLQSGWAVAPGTRFRVASPPGVRITVSTLTEEDIGRLADAVAAAVRPSPARVHG
;
A
#
# COMPACT_ATOMS: atom_id res chain seq x y z
N MET A 1 -25.95 0.90 -28.98
CA MET A 1 -27.32 0.70 -28.48
C MET A 1 -27.21 0.39 -27.01
N LEU A 2 -27.65 1.30 -26.15
CA LEU A 2 -27.67 1.13 -24.69
C LEU A 2 -28.76 0.13 -24.35
N GLY A 3 -28.42 -1.03 -23.82
CA GLY A 3 -29.38 -1.95 -23.27
C GLY A 3 -30.13 -1.25 -22.14
N GLU A 4 -31.43 -0.98 -22.38
CA GLU A 4 -32.29 -0.39 -21.37
C GLU A 4 -32.68 -1.47 -20.36
N TYR A 5 -31.91 -1.59 -19.27
CA TYR A 5 -32.44 -2.27 -18.10
C TYR A 5 -33.55 -1.41 -17.46
N PRO A 6 -34.77 -1.89 -17.35
CA PRO A 6 -35.85 -1.13 -16.73
C PRO A 6 -35.66 -1.15 -15.21
N ILE A 7 -35.07 -0.08 -14.66
CA ILE A 7 -35.07 0.15 -13.21
C ILE A 7 -36.53 0.20 -12.74
N GLN A 8 -36.85 -0.52 -11.68
CA GLN A 8 -38.20 -0.68 -11.14
C GLN A 8 -38.28 -0.32 -9.67
N GLY A 9 -39.47 0.03 -9.19
CA GLY A 9 -39.74 0.32 -7.79
C GLY A 9 -40.49 1.65 -7.59
N ARG A 10 -41.28 1.73 -6.52
CA ARG A 10 -42.04 2.92 -6.11
C ARG A 10 -41.45 3.59 -4.85
N GLY A 11 -40.57 2.89 -4.11
CA GLY A 11 -39.89 3.37 -2.93
C GLY A 11 -38.34 3.44 -3.13
N ALA A 12 -37.66 4.25 -2.34
CA ALA A 12 -36.21 4.38 -2.43
C ALA A 12 -35.46 3.05 -2.25
N ALA A 13 -35.90 2.20 -1.34
CA ALA A 13 -35.32 0.88 -1.11
C ALA A 13 -35.54 -0.08 -2.29
N GLU A 14 -36.71 -0.05 -2.91
CA GLU A 14 -37.07 -0.90 -4.06
C GLU A 14 -36.24 -0.48 -5.31
N ILE A 15 -36.13 0.82 -5.56
CA ILE A 15 -35.31 1.37 -6.66
C ILE A 15 -33.84 0.99 -6.46
N ALA A 16 -33.31 1.14 -5.24
CA ALA A 16 -31.94 0.74 -4.93
C ALA A 16 -31.72 -0.77 -5.15
N ALA A 17 -32.63 -1.61 -4.64
CA ALA A 17 -32.57 -3.07 -4.82
C ALA A 17 -32.69 -3.49 -6.30
N SER A 18 -33.48 -2.76 -7.11
CA SER A 18 -33.56 -3.01 -8.55
C SER A 18 -32.24 -2.75 -9.26
N VAL A 19 -31.56 -1.62 -8.95
CA VAL A 19 -30.24 -1.31 -9.51
C VAL A 19 -29.20 -2.33 -9.04
N GLU A 20 -29.21 -2.73 -7.76
CA GLU A 20 -28.28 -3.73 -7.21
C GLU A 20 -28.43 -5.10 -7.91
N ARG A 21 -29.64 -5.55 -8.14
CA ARG A 21 -29.91 -6.80 -8.89
C ARG A 21 -29.37 -6.71 -10.31
N ALA A 22 -29.63 -5.60 -11.01
CA ALA A 22 -29.17 -5.40 -12.38
C ALA A 22 -27.64 -5.39 -12.48
N VAL A 23 -26.97 -4.75 -11.54
CA VAL A 23 -25.50 -4.78 -11.45
C VAL A 23 -24.99 -6.19 -11.13
N GLY A 24 -25.66 -6.89 -10.20
CA GLY A 24 -25.33 -8.27 -9.85
C GLY A 24 -25.53 -9.27 -11.00
N ALA A 25 -26.57 -9.07 -11.79
CA ALA A 25 -26.87 -9.87 -13.00
C ALA A 25 -26.03 -9.50 -14.22
N GLY A 26 -25.25 -8.41 -14.17
CA GLY A 26 -24.48 -7.92 -15.30
C GLY A 26 -25.29 -7.18 -16.37
N GLU A 27 -26.54 -6.84 -16.08
CA GLU A 27 -27.43 -6.09 -16.97
C GLU A 27 -27.11 -4.58 -16.98
N LEU A 28 -26.58 -4.07 -15.85
CA LEU A 28 -25.94 -2.77 -15.74
C LEU A 28 -24.43 -2.97 -15.61
N LEU A 29 -23.69 -2.52 -16.61
CA LEU A 29 -22.25 -2.73 -16.68
C LEU A 29 -21.48 -1.68 -15.86
N PRO A 30 -20.31 -2.04 -15.31
CA PRO A 30 -19.38 -1.10 -14.68
C PRO A 30 -19.08 0.10 -15.59
N GLY A 31 -19.17 1.30 -15.02
CA GLY A 31 -18.99 2.56 -15.78
C GLY A 31 -20.22 3.05 -16.53
N GLN A 32 -21.27 2.24 -16.66
CA GLN A 32 -22.51 2.63 -17.31
C GLN A 32 -23.21 3.74 -16.53
N SER A 33 -23.66 4.78 -17.24
CA SER A 33 -24.39 5.90 -16.66
C SER A 33 -25.82 5.48 -16.29
N LEU A 34 -26.26 5.91 -15.12
CA LEU A 34 -27.65 5.79 -14.70
C LEU A 34 -28.46 7.00 -15.18
N PRO A 35 -29.77 6.85 -15.39
CA PRO A 35 -30.63 7.97 -15.77
C PRO A 35 -30.54 9.13 -14.79
N PRO A 36 -30.65 10.39 -15.25
CA PRO A 36 -30.81 11.54 -14.37
C PRO A 36 -31.99 11.34 -13.39
N MET A 37 -31.82 11.80 -12.14
CA MET A 37 -32.81 11.55 -11.08
C MET A 37 -34.22 12.01 -11.45
N ARG A 38 -34.37 13.14 -12.16
CA ARG A 38 -35.68 13.64 -12.61
C ARG A 38 -36.31 12.74 -13.68
N GLU A 39 -35.52 12.36 -14.67
CA GLU A 39 -35.94 11.47 -15.74
C GLU A 39 -36.38 10.09 -15.20
N LEU A 40 -35.61 9.52 -14.28
CA LEU A 40 -35.99 8.25 -13.66
C LEU A 40 -37.26 8.39 -12.79
N ALA A 41 -37.41 9.51 -12.09
CA ALA A 41 -38.60 9.78 -11.30
C ALA A 41 -39.87 9.88 -12.17
N ASP A 42 -39.77 10.58 -13.29
CA ASP A 42 -40.86 10.70 -14.26
C ASP A 42 -41.24 9.33 -14.85
N ARG A 43 -40.24 8.51 -15.22
CA ARG A 43 -40.48 7.14 -15.76
C ARG A 43 -41.13 6.21 -14.75
N LEU A 44 -40.81 6.33 -13.46
CA LEU A 44 -41.30 5.48 -12.38
C LEU A 44 -42.62 6.02 -11.75
N GLY A 45 -43.01 7.25 -12.11
CA GLY A 45 -44.17 7.91 -11.48
C GLY A 45 -43.97 8.18 -9.98
N VAL A 46 -42.72 8.54 -9.56
CA VAL A 46 -42.36 8.80 -8.18
C VAL A 46 -41.81 10.20 -7.98
N ASN A 47 -41.72 10.65 -6.72
CA ASN A 47 -41.09 11.95 -6.43
C ASN A 47 -39.57 11.90 -6.70
N PRO A 48 -38.97 12.94 -7.31
CA PRO A 48 -37.51 13.02 -7.51
C PRO A 48 -36.68 12.80 -6.25
N ASN A 49 -37.19 13.20 -5.07
CA ASN A 49 -36.53 12.95 -3.79
C ASN A 49 -36.45 11.46 -3.44
N THR A 50 -37.41 10.64 -3.90
CA THR A 50 -37.37 9.18 -3.73
C THR A 50 -36.22 8.57 -4.52
N VAL A 51 -36.02 9.00 -5.75
CA VAL A 51 -34.87 8.57 -6.57
C VAL A 51 -33.54 9.12 -5.99
N ALA A 52 -33.55 10.36 -5.51
CA ALA A 52 -32.37 10.94 -4.84
C ALA A 52 -31.95 10.15 -3.60
N ALA A 53 -32.92 9.68 -2.80
CA ALA A 53 -32.68 8.82 -1.63
C ALA A 53 -32.14 7.46 -2.08
N ALA A 54 -32.72 6.83 -3.12
CA ALA A 54 -32.22 5.56 -3.67
C ALA A 54 -30.76 5.69 -4.17
N TYR A 55 -30.46 6.74 -4.94
CA TYR A 55 -29.11 6.99 -5.42
C TYR A 55 -28.13 7.32 -4.30
N ARG A 56 -28.58 7.94 -3.22
CA ARG A 56 -27.75 8.14 -2.02
C ARG A 56 -27.41 6.81 -1.37
N THR A 57 -28.39 5.96 -1.14
CA THR A 57 -28.18 4.60 -0.60
C THR A 57 -27.23 3.77 -1.46
N LEU A 58 -27.41 3.81 -2.79
CA LEU A 58 -26.51 3.11 -3.72
C LEU A 58 -25.08 3.65 -3.67
N ARG A 59 -24.88 4.96 -3.48
CA ARG A 59 -23.56 5.54 -3.27
C ARG A 59 -22.95 5.12 -1.95
N GLU A 60 -23.72 5.18 -0.88
CA GLU A 60 -23.29 4.73 0.46
C GLU A 60 -22.89 3.26 0.47
N ARG A 61 -23.56 2.42 -0.34
CA ARG A 61 -23.22 1.00 -0.54
C ARG A 61 -22.11 0.78 -1.59
N GLY A 62 -21.59 1.81 -2.23
CA GLY A 62 -20.54 1.71 -3.22
C GLY A 62 -20.95 1.07 -4.55
N VAL A 63 -22.25 0.94 -4.84
CA VAL A 63 -22.78 0.38 -6.09
C VAL A 63 -22.67 1.38 -7.24
N ILE A 64 -22.86 2.66 -6.95
CA ILE A 64 -22.74 3.76 -7.91
C ILE A 64 -21.83 4.86 -7.39
N GLU A 65 -21.33 5.69 -8.30
CA GLU A 65 -20.53 6.88 -7.98
C GLU A 65 -21.07 8.11 -8.72
N THR A 66 -20.74 9.30 -8.23
CA THR A 66 -21.08 10.56 -8.89
C THR A 66 -19.93 10.97 -9.81
N ALA A 67 -20.22 11.21 -11.08
CA ALA A 67 -19.27 11.64 -12.09
C ALA A 67 -19.37 13.16 -12.39
N GLY A 68 -19.58 13.98 -11.35
CA GLY A 68 -19.75 15.44 -11.49
C GLY A 68 -20.91 15.80 -12.42
N ARG A 69 -20.67 16.63 -13.44
CA ARG A 69 -21.67 17.03 -14.43
C ARG A 69 -22.21 15.88 -15.29
N ARG A 70 -21.56 14.71 -15.29
CA ARG A 70 -21.96 13.50 -16.03
C ARG A 70 -22.95 12.61 -15.27
N GLY A 71 -23.44 13.04 -14.11
CA GLY A 71 -24.46 12.33 -13.35
C GLY A 71 -23.93 11.17 -12.49
N SER A 72 -24.74 10.14 -12.31
CA SER A 72 -24.39 8.92 -11.55
C SER A 72 -24.12 7.78 -12.52
N ARG A 73 -23.12 6.93 -12.19
CA ARG A 73 -22.78 5.73 -12.97
C ARG A 73 -22.54 4.54 -12.07
N VAL A 74 -22.72 3.35 -12.62
CA VAL A 74 -22.34 2.10 -11.93
C VAL A 74 -20.84 2.13 -11.66
N ARG A 75 -20.45 1.85 -10.43
CA ARG A 75 -19.05 1.87 -10.05
C ARG A 75 -18.31 0.76 -10.79
N PRO A 76 -17.14 1.03 -11.39
CA PRO A 76 -16.30 -0.01 -11.92
C PRO A 76 -15.96 -1.02 -10.79
N LYS A 77 -16.11 -2.32 -11.07
CA LYS A 77 -15.53 -3.33 -10.16
C LYS A 77 -14.03 -3.07 -10.06
N PRO A 78 -13.43 -3.21 -8.89
CA PRO A 78 -11.98 -3.16 -8.79
C PRO A 78 -11.37 -4.12 -9.79
N ALA A 79 -10.26 -3.73 -10.39
CA ALA A 79 -9.49 -4.65 -11.22
C ALA A 79 -9.15 -5.90 -10.41
N THR A 80 -9.39 -7.08 -10.96
CA THR A 80 -9.03 -8.35 -10.32
C THR A 80 -7.54 -8.62 -10.42
N THR A 81 -6.85 -7.94 -11.36
CA THR A 81 -5.39 -8.00 -11.54
C THR A 81 -4.80 -6.76 -10.91
N GLY A 82 -4.00 -6.95 -9.87
CA GLY A 82 -3.30 -5.86 -9.18
C GLY A 82 -2.27 -5.19 -10.11
N ARG A 83 -1.98 -3.91 -9.85
CA ARG A 83 -0.96 -3.13 -10.60
C ARG A 83 0.40 -3.81 -10.58
N GLU A 84 0.72 -4.52 -9.50
CA GLU A 84 1.99 -5.22 -9.32
C GLU A 84 2.06 -6.56 -10.07
N GLU A 85 0.92 -7.12 -10.53
CA GLU A 85 0.88 -8.37 -11.31
C GLU A 85 1.20 -8.18 -12.80
N LEU A 86 1.26 -6.95 -13.28
CA LEU A 86 1.69 -6.62 -14.64
C LEU A 86 3.20 -6.86 -14.78
N ARG A 87 3.58 -8.10 -15.04
CA ARG A 87 4.98 -8.48 -15.21
C ARG A 87 5.48 -8.09 -16.59
N VAL A 88 6.73 -7.63 -16.64
CA VAL A 88 7.47 -7.42 -17.87
C VAL A 88 8.29 -8.70 -18.12
N GLU A 89 8.11 -9.34 -19.29
CA GLU A 89 8.94 -10.49 -19.66
C GLU A 89 10.39 -10.02 -19.86
N VAL A 90 11.30 -10.60 -19.09
CA VAL A 90 12.73 -10.26 -19.14
C VAL A 90 13.39 -11.09 -20.23
N PRO A 91 14.11 -10.46 -21.18
CA PRO A 91 14.86 -11.20 -22.20
C PRO A 91 15.90 -12.15 -21.59
N ALA A 92 16.25 -13.20 -22.30
CA ALA A 92 17.31 -14.12 -21.88
C ALA A 92 18.62 -13.37 -21.59
N GLY A 93 19.19 -13.56 -20.40
CA GLY A 93 20.38 -12.84 -19.92
C GLY A 93 20.12 -11.44 -19.35
N GLY A 94 18.88 -10.96 -19.38
CA GLY A 94 18.49 -9.70 -18.72
C GLY A 94 18.38 -9.82 -17.21
N ARG A 95 18.37 -8.67 -16.54
CA ARG A 95 18.23 -8.54 -15.08
C ARG A 95 16.84 -7.98 -14.74
N ASP A 96 16.12 -8.67 -13.85
CA ASP A 96 14.84 -8.19 -13.34
C ASP A 96 15.04 -7.35 -12.07
N LEU A 97 14.83 -6.05 -12.21
CA LEU A 97 14.85 -5.04 -11.15
C LEU A 97 13.45 -4.44 -10.92
N SER A 98 12.41 -5.05 -11.52
CA SER A 98 11.03 -4.57 -11.46
C SER A 98 10.29 -5.03 -10.22
N GLU A 99 10.70 -6.15 -9.61
CA GLU A 99 10.05 -6.70 -8.43
C GLU A 99 10.68 -6.18 -7.14
N GLY A 100 9.83 -5.81 -6.16
CA GLY A 100 10.29 -5.30 -4.85
C GLY A 100 10.74 -6.41 -3.88
N ASN A 101 11.46 -7.43 -4.38
CA ASN A 101 11.92 -8.56 -3.59
C ASN A 101 13.19 -8.25 -2.81
N PRO A 102 13.35 -8.79 -1.58
CA PRO A 102 14.63 -8.78 -0.89
C PRO A 102 15.66 -9.65 -1.62
N ASP A 103 16.94 -9.42 -1.31
CA ASP A 103 18.02 -10.29 -1.76
C ASP A 103 17.94 -11.66 -1.07
N PRO A 104 17.75 -12.77 -1.80
CA PRO A 104 17.69 -14.10 -1.21
C PRO A 104 18.94 -14.48 -0.40
N ALA A 105 20.10 -13.94 -0.75
CA ALA A 105 21.36 -14.19 -0.03
C ALA A 105 21.41 -13.54 1.35
N LEU A 106 20.58 -12.54 1.60
CA LEU A 106 20.48 -11.83 2.89
C LEU A 106 19.34 -12.36 3.76
N LEU A 107 18.52 -13.29 3.25
CA LEU A 107 17.45 -13.91 4.03
C LEU A 107 17.97 -15.02 4.94
N PRO A 108 17.39 -15.19 6.14
CA PRO A 108 17.78 -16.25 7.05
C PRO A 108 17.29 -17.63 6.57
N ARG A 109 17.95 -18.68 7.02
CA ARG A 109 17.47 -20.04 6.82
C ARG A 109 16.24 -20.29 7.70
N LEU A 110 15.11 -20.64 7.09
CA LEU A 110 13.84 -20.83 7.80
C LEU A 110 13.70 -22.21 8.46
N ALA A 111 14.30 -23.25 7.88
CA ALA A 111 14.08 -24.64 8.30
C ALA A 111 14.31 -24.90 9.79
N PRO A 112 15.41 -24.42 10.44
CA PRO A 112 15.60 -24.66 11.86
C PRO A 112 14.54 -24.02 12.76
N ALA A 113 14.10 -22.79 12.41
CA ALA A 113 13.08 -22.07 13.18
C ALA A 113 11.70 -22.72 13.03
N LEU A 114 11.36 -23.17 11.82
CA LEU A 114 10.10 -23.88 11.54
C LEU A 114 10.05 -25.24 12.21
N ALA A 115 11.15 -26.03 12.18
CA ALA A 115 11.23 -27.32 12.87
C ALA A 115 11.00 -27.15 14.38
N ALA A 116 11.70 -26.21 15.00
CA ALA A 116 11.54 -25.93 16.43
C ALA A 116 10.15 -25.40 16.80
N ALA A 117 9.52 -24.63 15.91
CA ALA A 117 8.13 -24.17 16.10
C ALA A 117 7.13 -25.34 15.99
N ALA A 118 7.38 -26.30 15.08
CA ALA A 118 6.57 -27.52 14.95
C ALA A 118 6.67 -28.40 16.17
N GLU A 119 7.90 -28.69 16.67
CA GLU A 119 8.11 -29.46 17.90
C GLU A 119 7.43 -28.82 19.13
N GLU A 120 7.41 -27.49 19.20
CA GLU A 120 6.67 -26.79 20.26
C GLU A 120 5.17 -26.95 20.07
N GLY A 121 4.67 -26.93 18.83
CA GLY A 121 3.27 -27.18 18.48
C GLY A 121 2.82 -28.57 18.87
N ASP A 122 3.64 -29.60 18.68
CA ASP A 122 3.37 -30.99 19.08
C ASP A 122 3.24 -31.11 20.58
N ARG A 123 4.11 -30.40 21.33
CA ARG A 123 4.05 -30.41 22.82
C ARG A 123 2.88 -29.58 23.38
N ARG A 124 2.46 -28.55 22.65
CA ARG A 124 1.40 -27.64 23.07
C ARG A 124 0.51 -27.29 21.87
N PRO A 125 -0.38 -28.21 21.49
CA PRO A 125 -1.28 -27.99 20.36
C PRO A 125 -2.19 -26.80 20.61
N VAL A 126 -2.34 -25.99 19.55
CA VAL A 126 -3.23 -24.83 19.57
C VAL A 126 -4.62 -25.28 19.15
N LEU A 127 -5.61 -25.08 20.05
CA LEU A 127 -6.99 -25.45 19.83
C LEU A 127 -7.88 -24.20 19.76
N TYR A 128 -9.09 -24.36 19.23
CA TYR A 128 -10.09 -23.29 19.25
C TYR A 128 -10.36 -22.81 20.68
N GLY A 129 -10.46 -21.49 20.87
CA GLY A 129 -10.64 -20.86 22.19
C GLY A 129 -9.34 -20.58 22.94
N GLY A 130 -8.17 -21.03 22.43
CA GLY A 130 -6.87 -20.64 22.96
C GLY A 130 -6.46 -19.23 22.55
N ASP A 131 -5.34 -18.72 23.12
CA ASP A 131 -4.77 -17.43 22.72
C ASP A 131 -4.22 -17.54 21.28
N PRO A 132 -4.68 -16.70 20.35
CA PRO A 132 -4.26 -16.74 18.96
C PRO A 132 -2.93 -16.03 18.69
N ILE A 133 -2.26 -15.52 19.73
CA ILE A 133 -1.05 -14.71 19.60
C ILE A 133 0.08 -15.31 20.44
N ASP A 134 1.24 -15.47 19.82
CA ASP A 134 2.44 -15.97 20.52
C ASP A 134 2.96 -14.90 21.49
N PRO A 135 3.05 -15.20 22.81
CA PRO A 135 3.49 -14.23 23.81
C PRO A 135 4.97 -13.87 23.68
N GLY A 136 5.79 -14.75 23.09
CA GLY A 136 7.20 -14.48 22.81
C GLY A 136 7.35 -13.41 21.74
N LEU A 137 6.58 -13.55 20.66
CA LEU A 137 6.55 -12.55 19.58
C LEU A 137 6.07 -11.19 20.11
N VAL A 138 5.01 -11.16 20.93
CA VAL A 138 4.50 -9.92 21.53
C VAL A 138 5.57 -9.22 22.37
N ARG A 139 6.29 -9.95 23.23
CA ARG A 139 7.35 -9.34 24.06
C ARG A 139 8.47 -8.75 23.22
N LEU A 140 8.94 -9.47 22.19
CA LEU A 140 9.98 -9.00 21.28
C LEU A 140 9.52 -7.75 20.51
N ALA A 141 8.31 -7.81 19.98
CA ALA A 141 7.74 -6.69 19.24
C ALA A 141 7.59 -5.45 20.12
N ARG A 142 7.04 -5.62 21.35
CA ARG A 142 6.83 -4.50 22.27
C ARG A 142 8.16 -3.82 22.63
N ALA A 143 9.18 -4.62 22.99
CA ALA A 143 10.48 -4.08 23.34
C ALA A 143 11.09 -3.19 22.23
N GLU A 144 10.95 -3.60 20.96
CA GLU A 144 11.46 -2.79 19.83
C GLU A 144 10.55 -1.62 19.45
N LEU A 145 9.24 -1.74 19.64
CA LEU A 145 8.30 -0.63 19.47
C LEU A 145 8.56 0.46 20.52
N ASP A 146 8.80 0.07 21.77
CA ASP A 146 9.16 0.98 22.87
C ASP A 146 10.48 1.71 22.58
N ALA A 147 11.49 0.96 22.16
CA ALA A 147 12.79 1.53 21.75
C ALA A 147 12.66 2.49 20.55
N GLY A 148 11.69 2.26 19.68
CA GLY A 148 11.34 3.16 18.56
C GLY A 148 10.47 4.35 18.93
N GLY A 149 10.09 4.51 20.22
CA GLY A 149 9.25 5.61 20.68
C GLY A 149 7.78 5.50 20.28
N VAL A 150 7.32 4.31 19.90
CA VAL A 150 5.91 4.05 19.61
C VAL A 150 5.11 4.01 20.91
N PRO A 151 3.99 4.73 21.02
CA PRO A 151 3.18 4.71 22.24
C PRO A 151 2.76 3.32 22.67
N ASP A 152 2.56 3.13 23.97
CA ASP A 152 2.04 1.85 24.47
C ASP A 152 0.65 1.56 23.91
N GLY A 153 0.40 0.27 23.70
CA GLY A 153 -0.86 -0.21 23.14
C GLY A 153 -0.87 -1.72 22.94
N PRO A 154 -2.05 -2.33 22.83
CA PRO A 154 -2.15 -3.76 22.58
C PRO A 154 -1.49 -4.14 21.25
N VAL A 155 -0.94 -5.37 21.23
CA VAL A 155 -0.28 -5.94 20.05
C VAL A 155 -1.12 -7.08 19.49
N THR A 156 -1.29 -7.13 18.18
CA THR A 156 -1.88 -8.26 17.45
C THR A 156 -1.04 -8.63 16.24
N VAL A 157 -1.38 -9.74 15.59
CA VAL A 157 -0.65 -10.28 14.45
C VAL A 157 -1.58 -10.42 13.24
N THR A 158 -1.11 -10.03 12.06
CA THR A 158 -1.83 -10.09 10.79
C THR A 158 -1.01 -10.81 9.72
N SER A 159 -1.66 -11.21 8.63
CA SER A 159 -1.03 -11.92 7.51
C SER A 159 -0.25 -10.97 6.56
N GLY A 160 0.60 -10.13 7.13
CA GLY A 160 1.37 -9.09 6.42
C GLY A 160 0.71 -7.72 6.50
N SER A 161 1.44 -6.66 6.04
CA SER A 161 1.00 -5.27 6.13
C SER A 161 -0.30 -5.01 5.37
N LEU A 162 -0.48 -5.57 4.17
CA LEU A 162 -1.69 -5.32 3.38
C LEU A 162 -2.96 -5.87 4.06
N ASP A 163 -2.88 -7.06 4.66
CA ASP A 163 -3.96 -7.64 5.48
C ASP A 163 -4.28 -6.76 6.70
N ALA A 164 -3.23 -6.21 7.35
CA ALA A 164 -3.41 -5.26 8.44
C ALA A 164 -4.15 -3.99 7.99
N ILE A 165 -3.68 -3.36 6.91
CA ILE A 165 -4.26 -2.13 6.36
C ILE A 165 -5.72 -2.36 5.95
N GLU A 166 -6.03 -3.46 5.23
CA GLU A 166 -7.40 -3.81 4.86
C GLU A 166 -8.31 -3.88 6.09
N ARG A 167 -7.90 -4.60 7.14
CA ARG A 167 -8.68 -4.76 8.38
C ARG A 167 -8.88 -3.46 9.12
N ILE A 168 -7.85 -2.62 9.20
CA ILE A 168 -7.93 -1.29 9.84
C ILE A 168 -8.93 -0.42 9.09
N LEU A 169 -8.79 -0.31 7.77
CA LEU A 169 -9.68 0.52 6.94
C LEU A 169 -11.13 0.05 7.03
N THR A 170 -11.39 -1.26 6.87
CA THR A 170 -12.75 -1.82 6.94
C THR A 170 -13.38 -1.76 8.33
N ALA A 171 -12.56 -1.65 9.39
CA ALA A 171 -13.04 -1.52 10.76
C ALA A 171 -13.45 -0.08 11.13
N HIS A 172 -12.96 0.92 10.41
CA HIS A 172 -13.17 2.33 10.74
C HIS A 172 -13.89 3.13 9.66
N LEU A 173 -13.76 2.74 8.40
CA LEU A 173 -14.27 3.50 7.26
C LEU A 173 -15.45 2.81 6.59
N ARG A 174 -16.21 3.60 5.82
CA ARG A 174 -17.35 3.15 5.01
C ARG A 174 -17.06 3.42 3.54
N PRO A 175 -17.64 2.64 2.62
CA PRO A 175 -17.59 2.96 1.19
C PRO A 175 -17.98 4.41 0.92
N GLY A 176 -17.16 5.11 0.12
CA GLY A 176 -17.30 6.55 -0.14
C GLY A 176 -16.45 7.45 0.74
N ASP A 177 -15.94 6.97 1.87
CA ASP A 177 -14.95 7.73 2.66
C ASP A 177 -13.64 7.92 1.85
N ALA A 178 -12.92 9.00 2.15
CA ALA A 178 -11.65 9.30 1.49
C ALA A 178 -10.46 8.98 2.39
N VAL A 179 -9.39 8.50 1.79
CA VAL A 179 -8.13 8.13 2.42
C VAL A 179 -6.99 8.92 1.79
N ALA A 180 -6.23 9.65 2.59
CA ALA A 180 -4.97 10.25 2.18
C ALA A 180 -3.91 9.16 2.03
N VAL A 181 -3.30 9.05 0.84
CA VAL A 181 -2.31 8.04 0.49
C VAL A 181 -1.15 8.70 -0.20
N GLU A 182 0.06 8.25 0.09
CA GLU A 182 1.29 8.69 -0.57
C GLU A 182 1.19 8.56 -2.11
N ASP A 183 1.68 9.57 -2.84
CA ASP A 183 1.72 9.58 -4.30
C ASP A 183 3.05 10.21 -4.81
N PRO A 184 3.95 9.42 -5.41
CA PRO A 184 3.82 8.00 -5.67
C PRO A 184 3.84 7.17 -4.38
N GLY A 185 3.11 6.06 -4.36
CA GLY A 185 2.93 5.19 -3.18
C GLY A 185 2.86 3.71 -3.53
N TRP A 186 2.72 2.88 -2.52
CA TRP A 186 2.68 1.43 -2.71
C TRP A 186 1.47 0.99 -3.56
N GLY A 187 1.75 0.37 -4.71
CA GLY A 187 0.73 -0.02 -5.69
C GLY A 187 -0.40 -0.87 -5.12
N SER A 188 -0.09 -1.85 -4.26
CA SER A 188 -1.11 -2.68 -3.63
C SER A 188 -2.06 -1.87 -2.72
N VAL A 189 -1.59 -0.80 -2.06
CA VAL A 189 -2.47 0.11 -1.29
C VAL A 189 -3.33 0.95 -2.23
N LEU A 190 -2.75 1.40 -3.35
CA LEU A 190 -3.50 2.16 -4.38
C LEU A 190 -4.61 1.32 -5.03
N ASP A 191 -4.47 -0.01 -5.05
CA ASP A 191 -5.51 -0.93 -5.51
C ASP A 191 -6.49 -1.31 -4.40
N LEU A 192 -5.99 -1.52 -3.16
CA LEU A 192 -6.81 -1.89 -2.00
C LEU A 192 -7.85 -0.82 -1.66
N VAL A 193 -7.44 0.46 -1.61
CA VAL A 193 -8.33 1.55 -1.21
C VAL A 193 -9.58 1.62 -2.11
N PRO A 194 -9.47 1.63 -3.45
CA PRO A 194 -10.65 1.57 -4.33
C PRO A 194 -11.40 0.23 -4.23
N ALA A 195 -10.70 -0.90 -4.00
CA ALA A 195 -11.32 -2.21 -3.84
C ALA A 195 -12.30 -2.25 -2.65
N LEU A 196 -11.99 -1.52 -1.58
CA LEU A 196 -12.85 -1.35 -0.41
C LEU A 196 -13.96 -0.31 -0.60
N GLY A 197 -14.08 0.25 -1.79
CA GLY A 197 -15.06 1.29 -2.05
C GLY A 197 -14.67 2.68 -1.54
N LEU A 198 -13.44 2.86 -1.12
CA LEU A 198 -12.91 4.12 -0.62
C LEU A 198 -12.34 4.98 -1.75
N ARG A 199 -12.16 6.28 -1.49
CA ARG A 199 -11.58 7.23 -2.44
C ARG A 199 -10.17 7.58 -2.03
N ILE A 200 -9.25 7.69 -2.99
CA ILE A 200 -7.88 8.15 -2.75
C ILE A 200 -7.84 9.68 -2.81
N HIS A 201 -7.24 10.30 -1.78
CA HIS A 201 -6.67 11.63 -1.84
C HIS A 201 -5.15 11.51 -1.91
N PRO A 202 -4.54 11.81 -3.06
CA PRO A 202 -3.09 11.70 -3.19
C PRO A 202 -2.39 12.79 -2.37
N VAL A 203 -1.30 12.39 -1.71
CA VAL A 203 -0.39 13.26 -0.94
C VAL A 203 1.01 13.07 -1.48
N GLY A 204 1.59 14.10 -2.06
CA GLY A 204 2.92 14.05 -2.66
C GLY A 204 3.99 13.72 -1.63
N VAL A 205 4.99 12.97 -2.10
CA VAL A 205 6.13 12.50 -1.31
C VAL A 205 7.42 13.09 -1.85
N ASP A 206 8.32 13.47 -0.96
CA ASP A 206 9.73 13.74 -1.25
C ASP A 206 10.61 12.81 -0.41
N ASP A 207 11.93 12.99 -0.43
CA ASP A 207 12.87 12.12 0.27
C ASP A 207 12.66 12.03 1.79
N GLU A 208 11.94 13.01 2.37
CA GLU A 208 11.63 13.04 3.80
C GLU A 208 10.23 12.50 4.15
N GLY A 209 9.48 11.98 3.17
CA GLY A 209 8.13 11.42 3.34
C GLY A 209 7.02 12.36 2.86
N PRO A 210 5.76 12.15 3.29
CA PRO A 210 4.62 12.93 2.83
C PRO A 210 4.77 14.43 3.10
N ARG A 211 4.34 15.26 2.15
CA ARG A 211 4.40 16.73 2.27
C ARG A 211 3.30 17.24 3.20
N PRO A 212 3.64 17.95 4.29
CA PRO A 212 2.64 18.38 5.29
C PRO A 212 1.52 19.26 4.72
N GLU A 213 1.84 20.15 3.78
CA GLU A 213 0.85 21.05 3.17
C GLU A 213 -0.14 20.29 2.28
N GLU A 214 0.30 19.22 1.65
CA GLU A 214 -0.58 18.36 0.85
C GLU A 214 -1.44 17.48 1.73
N LEU A 215 -0.89 16.97 2.84
CA LEU A 215 -1.67 16.29 3.86
C LEU A 215 -2.76 17.21 4.44
N ARG A 216 -2.42 18.44 4.79
CA ARG A 216 -3.41 19.42 5.28
C ARG A 216 -4.55 19.58 4.29
N ARG A 217 -4.25 19.82 3.02
CA ARG A 217 -5.26 19.96 1.96
C ARG A 217 -6.13 18.71 1.80
N ALA A 218 -5.55 17.53 1.90
CA ALA A 218 -6.29 16.26 1.83
C ALA A 218 -7.28 16.13 2.99
N LEU A 219 -6.86 16.45 4.23
CA LEU A 219 -7.71 16.39 5.42
C LEU A 219 -8.82 17.46 5.39
N GLU A 220 -8.50 18.69 5.01
CA GLU A 220 -9.48 19.77 4.80
C GLU A 220 -10.50 19.41 3.68
N SER A 221 -10.08 18.64 2.68
CA SER A 221 -10.95 18.12 1.63
C SER A 221 -11.76 16.88 2.04
N GLY A 222 -11.69 16.50 3.32
CA GLY A 222 -12.50 15.44 3.91
C GLY A 222 -11.89 14.04 3.90
N ALA A 223 -10.58 13.91 3.76
CA ALA A 223 -9.92 12.62 4.00
C ALA A 223 -10.08 12.24 5.48
N ARG A 224 -10.50 10.99 5.74
CA ARG A 224 -10.79 10.46 7.06
C ARG A 224 -9.69 9.57 7.62
N ALA A 225 -8.77 9.15 6.76
CA ALA A 225 -7.60 8.37 7.14
C ALA A 225 -6.36 8.87 6.42
N LEU A 226 -5.20 8.62 7.01
CA LEU A 226 -3.88 8.73 6.40
C LEU A 226 -3.19 7.38 6.46
N ILE A 227 -2.63 6.93 5.33
CA ILE A 227 -1.68 5.82 5.28
C ILE A 227 -0.32 6.40 4.93
N VAL A 228 0.67 6.13 5.77
CA VAL A 228 2.05 6.64 5.61
C VAL A 228 3.05 5.51 5.79
N THR A 229 4.12 5.54 5.00
CA THR A 229 5.26 4.64 5.13
C THR A 229 6.39 5.34 5.87
N ASP A 230 6.77 4.82 7.02
CA ASP A 230 7.76 5.49 7.87
C ASP A 230 9.18 5.45 7.29
N ARG A 231 9.56 4.30 6.73
CA ARG A 231 10.91 4.05 6.20
C ARG A 231 10.87 3.13 4.99
N ALA A 232 11.84 3.29 4.07
CA ALA A 232 11.93 2.52 2.83
C ALA A 232 10.67 2.63 1.95
N GLN A 233 10.08 3.83 1.89
CA GLN A 233 8.86 4.07 1.14
C GLN A 233 8.92 3.48 -0.28
N ASN A 234 7.89 2.82 -0.69
CA ASN A 234 7.76 2.25 -2.03
C ASN A 234 6.88 3.18 -2.89
N PRO A 235 7.43 3.77 -3.97
CA PRO A 235 8.65 3.40 -4.68
C PRO A 235 9.88 4.28 -4.41
N THR A 236 9.77 5.38 -3.67
CA THR A 236 10.78 6.45 -3.65
C THR A 236 11.97 6.19 -2.72
N GLY A 237 11.86 5.22 -1.81
CA GLY A 237 12.85 5.04 -0.76
C GLY A 237 12.85 6.15 0.29
N ALA A 238 11.84 7.02 0.31
CA ALA A 238 11.71 8.07 1.31
C ALA A 238 11.69 7.51 2.74
N SER A 239 12.07 8.36 3.70
CA SER A 239 12.01 8.02 5.12
C SER A 239 11.62 9.26 5.92
N VAL A 240 10.62 9.13 6.78
CA VAL A 240 10.14 10.23 7.60
C VAL A 240 11.24 10.72 8.54
N THR A 241 11.66 11.97 8.36
CA THR A 241 12.69 12.60 9.21
C THR A 241 12.08 13.17 10.49
N ALA A 242 12.92 13.43 11.50
CA ALA A 242 12.44 14.07 12.73
C ALA A 242 11.77 15.43 12.50
N PRO A 243 12.28 16.34 11.65
CA PRO A 243 11.58 17.57 11.29
C PRO A 243 10.24 17.32 10.59
N ARG A 244 10.22 16.39 9.62
CA ARG A 244 9.02 16.03 8.89
C ARG A 244 7.96 15.43 9.81
N ALA A 245 8.33 14.52 10.70
CA ALA A 245 7.43 13.95 11.70
C ALA A 245 6.81 15.02 12.60
N ARG A 246 7.60 16.05 13.02
CA ARG A 246 7.05 17.18 13.80
C ARG A 246 6.00 17.96 13.02
N ALA A 247 6.26 18.24 11.74
CA ALA A 247 5.35 18.97 10.86
C ALA A 247 4.05 18.16 10.60
N LEU A 248 4.17 16.87 10.29
CA LEU A 248 3.01 15.99 10.08
C LEU A 248 2.17 15.85 11.36
N ARG A 249 2.82 15.70 12.53
CA ARG A 249 2.12 15.65 13.82
C ARG A 249 1.37 16.96 14.11
N ALA A 250 1.92 18.11 13.71
CA ALA A 250 1.23 19.40 13.87
C ALA A 250 -0.08 19.42 13.07
N VAL A 251 -0.04 19.01 11.80
CA VAL A 251 -1.24 18.88 10.96
C VAL A 251 -2.24 17.89 11.55
N LEU A 252 -1.79 16.70 11.97
CA LEU A 252 -2.68 15.67 12.53
C LEU A 252 -3.35 16.09 13.84
N ARG A 253 -2.68 16.91 14.69
CA ARG A 253 -3.30 17.44 15.91
C ARG A 253 -4.47 18.38 15.64
N GLU A 254 -4.47 19.06 14.50
CA GLU A 254 -5.60 19.88 14.04
C GLU A 254 -6.77 19.01 13.55
N HIS A 255 -6.50 17.71 13.23
CA HIS A 255 -7.46 16.74 12.73
C HIS A 255 -7.50 15.44 13.58
N PRO A 256 -7.82 15.51 14.88
CA PRO A 256 -7.67 14.38 15.81
C PRO A 256 -8.62 13.19 15.52
N ALA A 257 -9.62 13.37 14.68
CA ALA A 257 -10.54 12.31 14.25
C ALA A 257 -10.01 11.49 13.05
N THR A 258 -8.88 11.88 12.46
CA THR A 258 -8.24 11.15 11.37
C THR A 258 -7.75 9.79 11.87
N LEU A 259 -8.09 8.72 11.15
CA LEU A 259 -7.47 7.41 11.35
C LEU A 259 -6.05 7.43 10.79
N LEU A 260 -5.07 7.20 11.64
CA LEU A 260 -3.66 7.11 11.23
C LEU A 260 -3.24 5.66 11.08
N VAL A 261 -2.64 5.32 9.95
CA VAL A 261 -2.06 4.00 9.67
C VAL A 261 -0.62 4.19 9.22
N GLU A 262 0.32 3.73 10.04
CA GLU A 262 1.75 3.74 9.76
C GLU A 262 2.21 2.35 9.31
N ASP A 263 2.95 2.26 8.19
CA ASP A 263 3.57 1.03 7.70
C ASP A 263 5.09 1.11 7.83
N ASP A 264 5.65 0.41 8.80
CA ASP A 264 7.09 0.27 9.02
C ASP A 264 7.63 -1.02 8.40
N HIS A 265 7.43 -1.19 7.09
CA HIS A 265 7.97 -2.35 6.37
C HIS A 265 9.49 -2.28 6.17
N GLY A 266 10.11 -1.14 6.38
CA GLY A 266 11.55 -0.95 6.39
C GLY A 266 12.27 -1.55 7.59
N HIS A 267 11.51 -2.02 8.61
CA HIS A 267 12.08 -2.65 9.78
C HIS A 267 12.96 -3.85 9.44
N GLY A 268 14.18 -3.84 9.96
CA GLY A 268 15.18 -4.90 9.73
C GLY A 268 15.98 -4.80 8.43
N ILE A 269 15.66 -3.85 7.55
CA ILE A 269 16.41 -3.60 6.31
C ILE A 269 16.92 -2.16 6.19
N VAL A 270 16.62 -1.31 7.17
CA VAL A 270 16.98 0.11 7.20
C VAL A 270 17.64 0.45 8.52
N ASP A 271 18.76 1.16 8.46
CA ASP A 271 19.50 1.69 9.63
C ASP A 271 19.21 3.20 9.80
N LEU A 272 17.93 3.57 9.80
CA LEU A 272 17.48 4.92 10.12
C LEU A 272 16.51 4.85 11.31
N PRO A 273 16.52 5.87 12.20
CA PRO A 273 15.59 5.90 13.32
C PRO A 273 14.14 5.98 12.83
N LEU A 274 13.25 5.34 13.55
CA LEU A 274 11.81 5.51 13.41
C LEU A 274 11.39 6.84 14.07
N HIS A 275 10.53 7.60 13.40
CA HIS A 275 9.94 8.82 13.93
C HIS A 275 8.40 8.71 13.89
N PRO A 276 7.78 7.88 14.76
CA PRO A 276 6.38 7.51 14.64
C PRO A 276 5.46 8.73 14.77
N LEU A 277 4.39 8.76 14.01
CA LEU A 277 3.31 9.75 14.14
C LEU A 277 2.24 9.28 15.13
N ALA A 278 2.28 8.03 15.52
CA ALA A 278 1.35 7.36 16.43
C ALA A 278 1.06 8.17 17.71
N GLY A 279 -0.17 8.07 18.20
CA GLY A 279 -0.59 8.72 19.44
C GLY A 279 -1.02 10.17 19.32
N VAL A 280 -0.94 10.81 18.14
CA VAL A 280 -1.40 12.20 17.95
C VAL A 280 -2.86 12.30 17.51
N THR A 281 -3.43 11.20 17.01
CA THR A 281 -4.84 11.08 16.65
C THR A 281 -5.55 10.12 17.60
N ARG A 282 -6.89 10.18 17.62
CA ARG A 282 -7.71 9.30 18.46
C ARG A 282 -7.59 7.83 18.09
N HIS A 283 -7.53 7.54 16.80
CA HIS A 283 -7.40 6.19 16.25
C HIS A 283 -6.14 6.10 15.42
N TRP A 284 -5.30 5.15 15.77
CA TRP A 284 -4.03 4.94 15.10
C TRP A 284 -3.64 3.46 15.14
N ALA A 285 -2.85 3.05 14.16
CA ALA A 285 -2.17 1.77 14.15
C ALA A 285 -0.80 1.92 13.48
N LEU A 286 0.18 1.18 13.98
CA LEU A 286 1.47 0.98 13.36
C LEU A 286 1.65 -0.51 13.04
N VAL A 287 2.01 -0.79 11.79
CA VAL A 287 2.20 -2.14 11.26
C VAL A 287 3.68 -2.34 10.96
N ARG A 288 4.24 -3.45 11.48
CA ARG A 288 5.64 -3.83 11.27
C ARG A 288 5.72 -5.20 10.61
N SER A 289 6.14 -5.23 9.35
CA SER A 289 6.21 -6.46 8.57
C SER A 289 7.49 -7.24 8.83
N ALA A 290 7.38 -8.58 8.90
CA ALA A 290 8.54 -9.48 8.89
C ALA A 290 9.06 -9.79 7.48
N SER A 291 8.30 -9.47 6.43
CA SER A 291 8.51 -10.00 5.07
C SER A 291 9.86 -9.60 4.45
N LYS A 292 10.31 -8.36 4.64
CA LYS A 292 11.52 -7.87 3.97
C LYS A 292 12.81 -8.38 4.64
N ALA A 293 12.78 -8.54 5.97
CA ALA A 293 13.95 -9.00 6.72
C ALA A 293 14.03 -10.51 6.83
N TYR A 294 12.89 -11.21 6.96
CA TYR A 294 12.88 -12.65 7.26
C TYR A 294 12.34 -13.52 6.12
N GLY A 295 11.76 -12.94 5.11
CA GLY A 295 11.20 -13.62 3.94
C GLY A 295 9.72 -13.36 3.72
N PRO A 296 9.31 -13.10 2.46
CA PRO A 296 7.94 -12.71 2.13
C PRO A 296 6.90 -13.82 2.38
N ASP A 297 7.31 -15.09 2.35
CA ASP A 297 6.41 -16.25 2.50
C ASP A 297 5.95 -16.48 3.95
N LEU A 298 6.64 -15.92 4.93
CA LEU A 298 6.24 -16.05 6.34
C LEU A 298 4.89 -15.41 6.64
N ARG A 299 4.47 -14.41 5.88
CA ARG A 299 3.18 -13.75 6.01
C ARG A 299 2.81 -13.35 7.44
N VAL A 300 3.77 -12.76 8.16
CA VAL A 300 3.60 -12.28 9.53
C VAL A 300 3.89 -10.79 9.59
N ALA A 301 2.94 -10.03 10.14
CA ALA A 301 3.15 -8.64 10.53
C ALA A 301 2.62 -8.43 11.95
N VAL A 302 3.37 -7.67 12.74
CA VAL A 302 2.95 -7.21 14.05
C VAL A 302 2.22 -5.88 13.87
N LEU A 303 1.09 -5.74 14.54
CA LEU A 303 0.30 -4.52 14.58
C LEU A 303 0.13 -4.07 16.02
N THR A 304 0.42 -2.81 16.30
CA THR A 304 0.05 -2.12 17.55
C THR A 304 -0.80 -0.91 17.24
N GLY A 305 -1.57 -0.42 18.20
CA GLY A 305 -2.43 0.73 17.98
C GLY A 305 -3.20 1.12 19.24
N ASP A 306 -4.09 2.10 19.11
CA ASP A 306 -5.03 2.37 20.19
C ASP A 306 -5.92 1.14 20.47
N PRO A 307 -6.42 0.97 21.72
CA PRO A 307 -7.16 -0.21 22.11
C PRO A 307 -8.40 -0.50 21.24
N VAL A 308 -9.10 0.55 20.80
CA VAL A 308 -10.30 0.41 19.98
C VAL A 308 -9.97 -0.10 18.59
N THR A 309 -8.91 0.42 17.98
CA THR A 309 -8.45 0.00 16.66
C THR A 309 -7.99 -1.46 16.68
N VAL A 310 -7.17 -1.86 17.66
CA VAL A 310 -6.69 -3.23 17.76
C VAL A 310 -7.82 -4.21 18.03
N ASP A 311 -8.76 -3.87 18.91
CA ASP A 311 -9.92 -4.74 19.19
C ASP A 311 -10.80 -4.93 17.95
N ARG A 312 -11.07 -3.88 17.20
CA ARG A 312 -11.80 -3.96 15.92
C ARG A 312 -11.08 -4.84 14.89
N VAL A 313 -9.76 -4.70 14.76
CA VAL A 313 -8.96 -5.55 13.86
C VAL A 313 -9.06 -7.01 14.26
N ARG A 314 -8.91 -7.33 15.56
CA ARG A 314 -9.10 -8.69 16.09
C ARG A 314 -10.51 -9.21 15.84
N GLY A 315 -11.53 -8.36 16.01
CA GLY A 315 -12.93 -8.68 15.69
C GLY A 315 -13.11 -9.06 14.23
N ARG A 316 -12.57 -8.28 13.31
CA ARG A 316 -12.58 -8.57 11.86
C ARG A 316 -11.85 -9.88 11.54
N GLN A 317 -10.72 -10.13 12.19
CA GLN A 317 -9.94 -11.35 11.99
C GLN A 317 -10.72 -12.59 12.40
N ARG A 318 -11.46 -12.54 13.53
CA ARG A 318 -12.33 -13.64 13.98
C ARG A 318 -13.48 -13.98 13.01
N LEU A 319 -13.92 -13.00 12.20
CA LEU A 319 -14.96 -13.23 11.17
C LEU A 319 -14.42 -13.83 9.87
N GLY A 320 -13.13 -14.10 9.77
CA GLY A 320 -12.46 -14.69 8.61
C GLY A 320 -11.52 -15.81 9.01
N PRO A 321 -10.19 -15.65 8.83
CA PRO A 321 -9.20 -16.70 9.08
C PRO A 321 -8.99 -17.05 10.57
N GLY A 322 -9.58 -16.30 11.49
CA GLY A 322 -9.43 -16.48 12.93
C GLY A 322 -8.14 -15.89 13.49
N TRP A 323 -7.01 -16.40 13.08
CA TRP A 323 -5.67 -15.94 13.49
C TRP A 323 -4.61 -16.29 12.43
N VAL A 324 -3.43 -15.70 12.56
CA VAL A 324 -2.23 -16.12 11.82
C VAL A 324 -1.65 -17.36 12.50
N SER A 325 -1.22 -18.36 11.72
CA SER A 325 -0.66 -19.58 12.26
C SER A 325 0.38 -19.33 13.37
N LEU A 326 0.18 -19.94 14.54
CA LEU A 326 1.15 -19.84 15.62
C LEU A 326 2.48 -20.50 15.29
N LEU A 327 2.53 -21.47 14.37
CA LEU A 327 3.79 -22.02 13.88
C LEU A 327 4.63 -20.93 13.21
N LEU A 328 4.00 -20.10 12.38
CA LEU A 328 4.68 -18.99 11.71
C LEU A 328 5.05 -17.87 12.69
N GLN A 329 4.17 -17.56 13.65
CA GLN A 329 4.46 -16.58 14.70
C GLN A 329 5.67 -17.01 15.54
N ARG A 330 5.72 -18.28 15.98
CA ARG A 330 6.84 -18.87 16.75
C ARG A 330 8.13 -18.90 15.93
N ALA A 331 8.03 -19.27 14.63
CA ALA A 331 9.20 -19.24 13.74
C ALA A 331 9.78 -17.83 13.63
N VAL A 332 8.96 -16.80 13.41
CA VAL A 332 9.40 -15.41 13.37
C VAL A 332 9.98 -14.97 14.72
N ALA A 333 9.34 -15.30 15.85
CA ALA A 333 9.85 -14.99 17.17
C ALA A 333 11.25 -15.60 17.43
N ARG A 334 11.48 -16.85 16.97
CA ARG A 334 12.79 -17.51 17.06
C ARG A 334 13.84 -16.83 16.18
N LEU A 335 13.52 -16.59 14.92
CA LEU A 335 14.42 -15.87 14.00
C LEU A 335 14.81 -14.50 14.59
N TRP A 336 13.86 -13.81 15.17
CA TRP A 336 14.06 -12.49 15.77
C TRP A 336 14.93 -12.57 17.04
N SER A 337 14.56 -13.43 17.99
CA SER A 337 15.29 -13.58 19.27
C SER A 337 16.71 -14.11 19.11
N GLN A 338 16.97 -14.89 18.06
CA GLN A 338 18.29 -15.44 17.75
C GLN A 338 19.18 -14.49 16.94
N GLY A 339 18.67 -13.30 16.56
CA GLY A 339 19.39 -12.40 15.67
C GLY A 339 19.73 -13.06 14.32
N ALA A 340 18.81 -13.89 13.78
CA ALA A 340 19.04 -14.66 12.55
C ALA A 340 19.30 -13.77 11.32
N VAL A 341 18.98 -12.48 11.42
CA VAL A 341 19.28 -11.45 10.42
C VAL A 341 20.21 -10.42 11.08
N ASP A 342 21.38 -10.24 10.52
CA ASP A 342 22.25 -9.10 10.84
C ASP A 342 21.68 -7.86 10.14
N ARG A 343 20.82 -7.12 10.85
CA ARG A 343 20.11 -5.96 10.34
C ARG A 343 21.04 -4.84 9.88
N ALA A 344 22.18 -4.66 10.59
CA ALA A 344 23.16 -3.65 10.22
C ALA A 344 23.86 -4.03 8.92
N ALA A 345 24.25 -5.30 8.74
CA ALA A 345 24.84 -5.79 7.49
C ALA A 345 23.84 -5.72 6.33
N VAL A 346 22.57 -6.07 6.54
CA VAL A 346 21.51 -5.96 5.51
C VAL A 346 21.28 -4.51 5.10
N ALA A 347 21.13 -3.60 6.06
CA ALA A 347 20.95 -2.18 5.80
C ALA A 347 22.16 -1.57 5.07
N LYS A 348 23.37 -1.96 5.46
CA LYS A 348 24.61 -1.56 4.78
C LYS A 348 24.67 -2.06 3.35
N ALA A 349 24.32 -3.33 3.11
CA ALA A 349 24.35 -3.92 1.77
C ALA A 349 23.37 -3.21 0.82
N TYR A 350 22.13 -3.00 1.25
CA TYR A 350 21.14 -2.26 0.44
C TYR A 350 21.52 -0.79 0.30
N GLY A 351 22.05 -0.17 1.36
CA GLY A 351 22.57 1.21 1.34
C GLY A 351 23.65 1.40 0.29
N ALA A 352 24.67 0.57 0.30
CA ALA A 352 25.79 0.65 -0.65
C ALA A 352 25.32 0.53 -2.11
N ARG A 353 24.41 -0.41 -2.41
CA ARG A 353 23.86 -0.60 -3.76
C ARG A 353 23.00 0.57 -4.21
N ARG A 354 22.17 1.08 -3.32
CA ARG A 354 21.27 2.21 -3.59
C ARG A 354 22.05 3.50 -3.79
N ASP A 355 22.91 3.84 -2.84
CA ASP A 355 23.67 5.08 -2.85
C ASP A 355 24.63 5.08 -4.04
N GLY A 356 25.32 3.95 -4.32
CA GLY A 356 26.16 3.80 -5.51
C GLY A 356 25.38 4.02 -6.82
N LEU A 357 24.13 3.53 -6.93
CA LEU A 357 23.31 3.80 -8.11
C LEU A 357 22.88 5.28 -8.18
N VAL A 358 22.45 5.88 -7.07
CA VAL A 358 22.05 7.29 -7.04
C VAL A 358 23.23 8.20 -7.41
N ASP A 359 24.40 7.95 -6.86
CA ASP A 359 25.61 8.70 -7.18
C ASP A 359 26.00 8.55 -8.66
N ALA A 360 26.01 7.32 -9.18
CA ALA A 360 26.31 7.07 -10.59
C ALA A 360 25.31 7.73 -11.55
N LEU A 361 24.03 7.83 -11.17
CA LEU A 361 23.01 8.56 -11.93
C LEU A 361 23.23 10.07 -11.87
N ALA A 362 23.57 10.60 -10.68
CA ALA A 362 23.87 12.02 -10.51
C ALA A 362 25.09 12.47 -11.34
N GLU A 363 26.16 11.66 -11.41
CA GLU A 363 27.32 11.90 -12.30
C GLU A 363 26.92 12.01 -13.79
N ARG A 364 25.82 11.39 -14.19
CA ARG A 364 25.27 11.41 -15.55
C ARG A 364 24.19 12.48 -15.76
N GLY A 365 23.97 13.32 -14.74
CA GLY A 365 22.94 14.37 -14.77
C GLY A 365 21.51 13.86 -14.67
N VAL A 366 21.29 12.65 -14.13
CA VAL A 366 19.98 12.06 -13.92
C VAL A 366 19.58 12.23 -12.45
N ALA A 367 18.46 12.91 -12.19
CA ALA A 367 17.90 13.01 -10.87
C ALA A 367 17.31 11.66 -10.44
N ALA A 368 17.60 11.24 -9.21
CA ALA A 368 17.07 10.02 -8.63
C ALA A 368 16.79 10.22 -7.13
N HIS A 369 15.82 9.48 -6.61
CA HIS A 369 15.42 9.47 -5.21
C HIS A 369 15.65 8.09 -4.59
N GLY A 370 16.18 8.04 -3.37
CA GLY A 370 16.47 6.79 -2.70
C GLY A 370 17.17 7.02 -1.37
N ARG A 371 16.46 7.44 -0.33
CA ARG A 371 17.02 7.74 0.99
C ARG A 371 17.25 6.48 1.82
N SER A 372 16.41 5.46 1.67
CA SER A 372 16.44 4.26 2.48
C SER A 372 15.86 3.04 1.76
N GLY A 373 16.14 1.85 2.30
CA GLY A 373 15.62 0.61 1.74
C GLY A 373 16.30 0.19 0.44
N MET A 374 15.56 -0.50 -0.41
CA MET A 374 16.08 -1.21 -1.58
C MET A 374 15.56 -0.67 -2.93
N ASN A 375 14.87 0.48 -2.93
CA ASN A 375 14.31 1.06 -4.14
C ASN A 375 14.97 2.40 -4.47
N VAL A 376 15.13 2.66 -5.76
CA VAL A 376 15.50 3.95 -6.34
C VAL A 376 14.39 4.37 -7.29
N TRP A 377 13.89 5.60 -7.13
CA TRP A 377 12.90 6.21 -8.01
C TRP A 377 13.57 7.21 -8.94
N VAL A 378 13.37 7.05 -10.23
CA VAL A 378 13.91 7.94 -11.25
C VAL A 378 12.75 8.63 -11.98
N PRO A 379 12.55 9.94 -11.80
CA PRO A 379 11.62 10.72 -12.61
C PRO A 379 12.00 10.66 -14.09
N VAL A 380 11.03 10.41 -14.97
CA VAL A 380 11.26 10.33 -16.42
C VAL A 380 10.17 11.11 -17.16
N PRO A 381 10.49 11.77 -18.29
CA PRO A 381 9.50 12.49 -19.07
C PRO A 381 8.55 11.57 -19.85
N ASP A 382 9.04 10.40 -20.27
CA ASP A 382 8.32 9.36 -21.03
C ASP A 382 8.56 8.01 -20.38
N GLU A 383 7.60 7.57 -19.57
CA GLU A 383 7.69 6.32 -18.81
C GLU A 383 7.72 5.08 -19.73
N THR A 384 6.81 5.03 -20.69
CA THR A 384 6.70 3.89 -21.61
C THR A 384 7.97 3.71 -22.44
N GLY A 385 8.47 4.82 -23.00
CA GLY A 385 9.71 4.80 -23.76
C GLY A 385 10.93 4.46 -22.90
N ALA A 386 11.01 4.97 -21.67
CA ALA A 386 12.10 4.66 -20.76
C ALA A 386 12.12 3.17 -20.38
N VAL A 387 10.97 2.60 -20.00
CA VAL A 387 10.85 1.16 -19.69
C VAL A 387 11.23 0.29 -20.89
N ALA A 388 10.75 0.64 -22.10
CA ALA A 388 11.06 -0.12 -23.31
C ALA A 388 12.56 -0.09 -23.65
N ARG A 389 13.22 1.09 -23.57
CA ARG A 389 14.65 1.23 -23.83
C ARG A 389 15.52 0.49 -22.80
N LEU A 390 15.14 0.55 -21.53
CA LEU A 390 15.82 -0.21 -20.47
C LEU A 390 15.70 -1.70 -20.69
N LEU A 391 14.50 -2.18 -21.04
CA LEU A 391 14.28 -3.60 -21.34
C LEU A 391 15.12 -4.08 -22.53
N GLN A 392 15.20 -3.28 -23.61
CA GLN A 392 16.07 -3.55 -24.76
C GLN A 392 17.56 -3.59 -24.40
N SER A 393 17.95 -2.85 -23.37
CA SER A 393 19.32 -2.87 -22.81
C SER A 393 19.54 -3.98 -21.78
N GLY A 394 18.55 -4.89 -21.60
CA GLY A 394 18.65 -6.01 -20.67
C GLY A 394 18.24 -5.70 -19.22
N TRP A 395 17.60 -4.56 -18.95
CA TRP A 395 17.17 -4.15 -17.62
C TRP A 395 15.64 -4.04 -17.54
N ALA A 396 14.98 -4.94 -16.84
CA ALA A 396 13.57 -4.79 -16.54
C ALA A 396 13.41 -3.93 -15.26
N VAL A 397 12.67 -2.83 -15.36
CA VAL A 397 12.34 -1.93 -14.25
C VAL A 397 10.84 -1.79 -14.09
N ALA A 398 10.36 -1.42 -12.91
CA ALA A 398 8.95 -1.23 -12.70
C ALA A 398 8.46 0.12 -13.24
N PRO A 399 7.42 0.14 -14.11
CA PRO A 399 6.83 1.38 -14.59
C PRO A 399 6.16 2.14 -13.44
N GLY A 400 6.25 3.46 -13.46
CA GLY A 400 5.70 4.33 -12.43
C GLY A 400 4.19 4.29 -12.32
N THR A 401 3.49 3.93 -13.41
CA THR A 401 2.03 3.71 -13.42
C THR A 401 1.57 2.70 -12.37
N ARG A 402 2.44 1.80 -11.92
CA ARG A 402 2.15 0.89 -10.79
C ARG A 402 2.01 1.64 -9.45
N PHE A 403 2.62 2.81 -9.29
CA PHE A 403 2.83 3.48 -8.00
C PHE A 403 2.21 4.87 -7.91
N ARG A 404 1.60 5.38 -8.96
CA ARG A 404 1.13 6.77 -9.01
C ARG A 404 -0.35 6.91 -9.31
N VAL A 405 -0.90 8.01 -8.83
CA VAL A 405 -2.28 8.47 -9.09
C VAL A 405 -2.23 9.75 -9.90
N ALA A 406 -1.60 10.79 -9.39
CA ALA A 406 -1.49 12.12 -9.98
C ALA A 406 -0.04 12.61 -10.10
N SER A 407 0.90 11.98 -9.41
CA SER A 407 2.31 12.36 -9.43
C SER A 407 2.94 12.21 -10.83
N PRO A 408 4.04 12.95 -11.12
CA PRO A 408 4.73 12.88 -12.40
C PRO A 408 5.23 11.45 -12.74
N PRO A 409 5.44 11.15 -14.05
CA PRO A 409 5.98 9.88 -14.48
C PRO A 409 7.36 9.58 -13.88
N GLY A 410 7.62 8.29 -13.67
CA GLY A 410 8.90 7.80 -13.15
C GLY A 410 9.03 6.31 -13.36
N VAL A 411 10.18 5.75 -13.00
CA VAL A 411 10.43 4.32 -12.95
C VAL A 411 11.03 3.94 -11.61
N ARG A 412 10.67 2.78 -11.07
CA ARG A 412 11.29 2.22 -9.88
C ARG A 412 12.32 1.16 -10.26
N ILE A 413 13.49 1.27 -9.66
CA ILE A 413 14.57 0.30 -9.77
C ILE A 413 14.78 -0.33 -8.40
N THR A 414 14.61 -1.65 -8.29
CA THR A 414 14.92 -2.40 -7.07
C THR A 414 16.38 -2.82 -7.09
N VAL A 415 17.17 -2.32 -6.14
CA VAL A 415 18.64 -2.54 -6.11
C VAL A 415 19.05 -3.77 -5.30
N SER A 416 18.10 -4.56 -4.80
CA SER A 416 18.37 -5.63 -3.82
C SER A 416 19.42 -6.64 -4.28
N THR A 417 19.50 -6.93 -5.57
CA THR A 417 20.43 -7.92 -6.14
C THR A 417 21.50 -7.32 -7.05
N LEU A 418 21.62 -5.97 -7.11
CA LEU A 418 22.66 -5.32 -7.92
C LEU A 418 24.07 -5.64 -7.42
N THR A 419 24.99 -5.85 -8.35
CA THR A 419 26.43 -5.94 -8.06
C THR A 419 27.10 -4.59 -8.38
N GLU A 420 28.34 -4.38 -7.90
CA GLU A 420 29.09 -3.16 -8.22
C GLU A 420 29.30 -2.99 -9.73
N GLU A 421 29.54 -4.09 -10.47
CA GLU A 421 29.69 -4.08 -11.92
C GLU A 421 28.39 -3.68 -12.66
N ASP A 422 27.24 -3.98 -12.06
CA ASP A 422 25.95 -3.62 -12.64
C ASP A 422 25.65 -2.12 -12.55
N ILE A 423 26.11 -1.45 -11.49
CA ILE A 423 25.76 -0.05 -11.19
C ILE A 423 26.13 0.89 -12.33
N GLY A 424 27.37 0.83 -12.81
CA GLY A 424 27.81 1.70 -13.90
C GLY A 424 27.04 1.45 -15.19
N ARG A 425 26.86 0.18 -15.58
CA ARG A 425 26.13 -0.22 -16.79
C ARG A 425 24.65 0.17 -16.73
N LEU A 426 24.03 -0.03 -15.57
CA LEU A 426 22.63 0.38 -15.36
C LEU A 426 22.48 1.89 -15.41
N ALA A 427 23.38 2.65 -14.77
CA ALA A 427 23.34 4.11 -14.80
C ALA A 427 23.52 4.67 -16.22
N ASP A 428 24.39 4.07 -17.05
CA ASP A 428 24.53 4.42 -18.47
C ASP A 428 23.23 4.17 -19.25
N ALA A 429 22.62 3.00 -19.04
CA ALA A 429 21.36 2.63 -19.68
C ALA A 429 20.21 3.55 -19.27
N VAL A 430 20.11 3.90 -17.96
CA VAL A 430 19.09 4.85 -17.46
C VAL A 430 19.31 6.23 -18.06
N ALA A 431 20.55 6.75 -18.07
CA ALA A 431 20.86 8.05 -18.64
C ALA A 431 20.50 8.13 -20.13
N ALA A 432 20.75 7.06 -20.88
CA ALA A 432 20.34 6.96 -22.30
C ALA A 432 18.81 6.89 -22.44
N ALA A 433 18.14 6.19 -21.53
CA ALA A 433 16.68 5.99 -21.59
C ALA A 433 15.88 7.25 -21.21
N VAL A 434 16.43 8.10 -20.34
CA VAL A 434 15.76 9.34 -19.87
C VAL A 434 15.91 10.49 -20.87
N ARG A 435 16.93 10.48 -21.71
CA ARG A 435 17.13 11.53 -22.74
C ARG A 435 15.99 11.48 -23.75
N PRO A 436 15.39 12.64 -24.11
CA PRO A 436 14.39 12.67 -25.15
C PRO A 436 15.00 12.14 -26.47
N SER A 437 14.29 11.22 -27.14
CA SER A 437 14.69 10.82 -28.50
C SER A 437 14.73 12.06 -29.39
N PRO A 438 15.79 12.26 -30.20
CA PRO A 438 15.78 13.33 -31.17
C PRO A 438 14.54 13.15 -32.05
N ALA A 439 13.69 14.19 -32.13
CA ALA A 439 12.52 14.17 -33.01
C ALA A 439 12.99 13.77 -34.42
N ARG A 440 12.48 12.67 -34.97
CA ARG A 440 12.66 12.39 -36.39
C ARG A 440 11.97 13.51 -37.15
N VAL A 441 12.75 14.46 -37.63
CA VAL A 441 12.30 15.42 -38.62
C VAL A 441 12.02 14.58 -39.88
N HIS A 442 10.77 14.29 -40.14
CA HIS A 442 10.36 13.79 -41.42
C HIS A 442 10.47 14.97 -42.41
N GLY A 443 11.56 14.95 -43.23
CA GLY A 443 11.68 15.76 -44.41
C GLY A 443 10.79 15.22 -45.52
#